data_b04d96ac967f50a28aa820a4b9955cf3
#
_entry.id   b04d96ac967f50a28aa820a4b9955cf3
#
_cell.length_a   1.000
_cell.length_b   1.000
_cell.length_c   1.000
_cell.angle_alpha   90.00
_cell.angle_beta   90.00
_cell.angle_gamma   90.00
#
_symmetry.space_group_name_H-M   'P 1'
#
loop_
_entity.id
_entity.type
_entity.pdbx_description
1 polymer ?
#
loop_
_entity_poly.entity_id
_entity_poly.type
_entity_poly.pdbx_seq_one_letter_code
_entity_poly.pdbx_strand_id
1 'polypeptide(L)'
;MSNKDLPKTEAVSLEELKGIIEALVFASPEPLTPTMLYKLLGDNEKERVIEALDGLCADYKDRPGLQWIEIAGGYQIVTRTEFHEWVRRLFNERSTQKL
;
A
#
# COMPACT_ATOMS: atom_id res chain seq x y z
N MET A 1 -4.45 -22.28 -5.87
CA MET A 1 -5.50 -21.95 -4.90
C MET A 1 -6.70 -21.36 -5.61
N SER A 2 -7.88 -21.83 -5.26
CA SER A 2 -9.12 -21.37 -5.87
C SER A 2 -9.59 -20.08 -5.20
N ASN A 3 -10.31 -19.24 -5.96
CA ASN A 3 -10.89 -18.00 -5.38
C ASN A 3 -11.84 -18.29 -4.22
N LYS A 4 -12.38 -19.52 -4.15
CA LYS A 4 -13.24 -19.90 -3.05
C LYS A 4 -12.55 -19.89 -1.71
N ASP A 5 -11.24 -20.05 -1.71
CA ASP A 5 -10.47 -20.14 -0.49
C ASP A 5 -10.02 -18.79 0.03
N LEU A 6 -10.28 -17.72 -0.73
CA LEU A 6 -9.90 -16.38 -0.31
C LEU A 6 -10.98 -15.78 0.57
N PRO A 7 -10.60 -15.09 1.64
CA PRO A 7 -11.60 -14.43 2.47
C PRO A 7 -12.28 -13.31 1.70
N LYS A 8 -13.55 -13.11 2.00
CA LYS A 8 -14.31 -12.01 1.42
C LYS A 8 -14.13 -10.78 2.30
N THR A 9 -14.06 -9.60 1.68
CA THR A 9 -13.81 -8.37 2.43
C THR A 9 -14.91 -8.06 3.43
N GLU A 10 -16.14 -8.47 3.14
CA GLU A 10 -17.26 -8.25 4.05
C GLU A 10 -17.17 -9.09 5.31
N ALA A 11 -16.29 -10.11 5.31
CA ALA A 11 -16.09 -10.98 6.46
C ALA A 11 -15.00 -10.46 7.40
N VAL A 12 -14.34 -9.36 7.05
CA VAL A 12 -13.26 -8.82 7.85
C VAL A 12 -13.62 -7.44 8.40
N SER A 13 -12.98 -7.06 9.49
CA SER A 13 -13.19 -5.75 10.08
C SER A 13 -12.54 -4.67 9.21
N LEU A 14 -12.91 -3.43 9.46
CA LEU A 14 -12.29 -2.31 8.76
C LEU A 14 -10.79 -2.27 9.00
N GLU A 15 -10.36 -2.53 10.24
CA GLU A 15 -8.93 -2.55 10.57
C GLU A 15 -8.20 -3.64 9.81
N GLU A 16 -8.83 -4.80 9.70
CA GLU A 16 -8.25 -5.89 8.95
C GLU A 16 -8.18 -5.56 7.47
N LEU A 17 -9.23 -4.94 6.94
CA LEU A 17 -9.26 -4.52 5.54
C LEU A 17 -8.16 -3.50 5.25
N LYS A 18 -7.94 -2.56 6.17
CA LYS A 18 -6.84 -1.60 6.04
C LYS A 18 -5.49 -2.33 5.96
N GLY A 19 -5.32 -3.34 6.79
CA GLY A 19 -4.09 -4.13 6.77
C GLY A 19 -3.89 -4.86 5.46
N ILE A 20 -4.96 -5.43 4.91
CA ILE A 20 -4.88 -6.12 3.62
C ILE A 20 -4.48 -5.14 2.52
N ILE A 21 -5.14 -3.99 2.47
CA ILE A 21 -4.85 -3.00 1.45
C ILE A 21 -3.43 -2.47 1.60
N GLU A 22 -3.02 -2.19 2.82
CA GLU A 22 -1.64 -1.73 3.08
C GLU A 22 -0.62 -2.74 2.56
N ALA A 23 -0.85 -4.02 2.84
CA ALA A 23 0.05 -5.07 2.38
C ALA A 23 0.10 -5.14 0.86
N LEU A 24 -1.05 -5.00 0.21
CA LEU A 24 -1.11 -5.05 -1.24
C LEU A 24 -0.37 -3.87 -1.87
N VAL A 25 -0.60 -2.68 -1.34
CA VAL A 25 0.05 -1.47 -1.86
C VAL A 25 1.56 -1.54 -1.65
N PHE A 26 1.99 -2.01 -0.48
CA PHE A 26 3.41 -2.14 -0.19
C PHE A 26 4.08 -3.18 -1.09
N ALA A 27 3.39 -4.29 -1.35
CA ALA A 27 3.95 -5.37 -2.16
C ALA A 27 3.97 -5.05 -3.65
N SER A 28 3.12 -4.15 -4.09
CA SER A 28 3.02 -3.84 -5.51
C SER A 28 4.23 -3.04 -5.98
N PRO A 29 4.88 -3.45 -7.08
CA PRO A 29 6.04 -2.70 -7.61
C PRO A 29 5.66 -1.40 -8.29
N GLU A 30 4.39 -1.18 -8.54
CA GLU A 30 3.90 0.05 -9.16
C GLU A 30 2.67 0.55 -8.42
N PRO A 31 2.26 1.81 -8.68
CA PRO A 31 1.07 2.34 -8.00
C PRO A 31 -0.13 1.43 -8.21
N LEU A 32 -0.82 1.11 -7.12
CA LEU A 32 -1.96 0.20 -7.16
C LEU A 32 -3.23 1.00 -7.30
N THR A 33 -3.97 0.76 -8.38
CA THR A 33 -5.16 1.56 -8.68
C THR A 33 -6.37 1.10 -7.89
N PRO A 34 -7.35 1.99 -7.67
CA PRO A 34 -8.61 1.58 -7.05
C PRO A 34 -9.30 0.46 -7.81
N THR A 35 -9.26 0.49 -9.14
CA THR A 35 -9.88 -0.55 -9.95
C THR A 35 -9.27 -1.93 -9.63
N MET A 36 -7.95 -1.97 -9.52
CA MET A 36 -7.29 -3.23 -9.18
C MET A 36 -7.66 -3.67 -7.77
N LEU A 37 -7.73 -2.73 -6.84
CA LEU A 37 -8.13 -3.05 -5.47
C LEU A 37 -9.54 -3.63 -5.43
N TYR A 38 -10.49 -3.03 -6.15
CA TYR A 38 -11.84 -3.56 -6.21
C TYR A 38 -11.85 -4.97 -6.77
N LYS A 39 -11.05 -5.19 -7.79
CA LYS A 39 -10.96 -6.50 -8.42
C LYS A 39 -10.44 -7.55 -7.45
N LEU A 40 -9.41 -7.20 -6.69
CA LEU A 40 -8.79 -8.13 -5.75
C LEU A 40 -9.67 -8.38 -4.52
N LEU A 41 -10.42 -7.36 -4.11
CA LEU A 41 -11.17 -7.40 -2.86
C LEU A 41 -12.67 -7.64 -3.03
N GLY A 42 -13.14 -7.69 -4.29
CA GLY A 42 -14.55 -7.89 -4.58
C GLY A 42 -15.27 -6.57 -4.80
N ASP A 43 -16.01 -6.49 -5.90
CA ASP A 43 -16.64 -5.25 -6.32
C ASP A 43 -17.70 -4.74 -5.36
N ASN A 44 -18.29 -5.64 -4.58
CA ASN A 44 -19.39 -5.26 -3.69
C ASN A 44 -18.96 -4.40 -2.52
N GLU A 45 -17.64 -4.28 -2.32
CA GLU A 45 -17.09 -3.66 -1.13
C GLU A 45 -16.44 -2.30 -1.40
N LYS A 46 -16.84 -1.66 -2.50
CA LYS A 46 -16.19 -0.41 -2.92
C LYS A 46 -16.19 0.65 -1.83
N GLU A 47 -17.33 0.82 -1.15
CA GLU A 47 -17.42 1.84 -0.11
C GLU A 47 -16.49 1.56 1.06
N ARG A 48 -16.37 0.30 1.43
CA ARG A 48 -15.46 -0.09 2.50
C ARG A 48 -14.00 0.08 2.09
N VAL A 49 -13.70 -0.20 0.82
CA VAL A 49 -12.35 0.00 0.31
C VAL A 49 -11.99 1.49 0.36
N ILE A 50 -12.92 2.34 -0.05
CA ILE A 50 -12.69 3.79 -0.01
C ILE A 50 -12.46 4.26 1.43
N GLU A 51 -13.28 3.77 2.35
CA GLU A 51 -13.14 4.11 3.76
C GLU A 51 -11.78 3.67 4.30
N ALA A 52 -11.35 2.46 3.94
CA ALA A 52 -10.06 1.95 4.36
C ALA A 52 -8.90 2.76 3.77
N LEU A 53 -9.02 3.16 2.52
CA LEU A 53 -8.01 3.99 1.87
C LEU A 53 -7.87 5.35 2.55
N ASP A 54 -9.01 5.96 2.89
CA ASP A 54 -8.99 7.23 3.61
C ASP A 54 -8.33 7.08 4.97
N GLY A 55 -8.62 5.98 5.65
CA GLY A 55 -8.01 5.69 6.94
C GLY A 55 -6.51 5.51 6.84
N LEU A 56 -6.05 4.80 5.81
CA LEU A 56 -4.62 4.60 5.60
C LEU A 56 -3.91 5.91 5.30
N CYS A 57 -4.53 6.74 4.47
CA CYS A 57 -3.97 8.05 4.18
C CYS A 57 -3.77 8.85 5.46
N ALA A 58 -4.77 8.83 6.35
CA ALA A 58 -4.68 9.53 7.61
C ALA A 58 -3.62 8.94 8.53
N ASP A 59 -3.56 7.60 8.59
CA ASP A 59 -2.60 6.90 9.45
C ASP A 59 -1.16 7.24 9.07
N TYR A 60 -0.90 7.39 7.78
CA TYR A 60 0.46 7.63 7.31
C TYR A 60 0.94 9.05 7.48
N LYS A 61 0.05 9.97 7.84
CA LYS A 61 0.45 11.37 8.06
C LYS A 61 1.49 11.50 9.16
N ASP A 62 1.40 10.63 10.15
CA ASP A 62 2.30 10.68 11.32
C ASP A 62 3.44 9.67 11.24
N ARG A 63 3.55 8.92 10.18
CA ARG A 63 4.65 7.98 10.02
C ARG A 63 5.95 8.74 9.77
N PRO A 64 6.99 8.47 10.56
CA PRO A 64 8.21 9.26 10.40
C PRO A 64 9.01 8.94 9.15
N GLY A 65 9.03 7.69 8.70
CA GLY A 65 9.90 7.30 7.60
C GLY A 65 9.23 7.08 6.27
N LEU A 66 7.94 6.79 6.29
CA LEU A 66 7.20 6.43 5.09
C LEU A 66 6.05 7.39 4.86
N GLN A 67 5.62 7.49 3.61
CA GLN A 67 4.44 8.27 3.28
C GLN A 67 3.58 7.52 2.28
N TRP A 68 2.30 7.83 2.33
CA TRP A 68 1.28 7.29 1.44
C TRP A 68 1.05 8.33 0.36
N ILE A 69 1.24 7.97 -0.89
CA ILE A 69 1.05 8.94 -1.99
C ILE A 69 0.08 8.40 -3.02
N GLU A 70 -0.54 9.34 -3.72
CA GLU A 70 -1.37 9.07 -4.87
C GLU A 70 -0.60 9.50 -6.10
N ILE A 71 -0.34 8.57 -7.00
CA ILE A 71 0.45 8.87 -8.19
C ILE A 71 0.01 7.94 -9.32
N ALA A 72 -0.04 8.49 -10.53
CA ALA A 72 -0.40 7.72 -11.73
C ALA A 72 -1.74 6.99 -11.57
N GLY A 73 -2.69 7.62 -10.89
CA GLY A 73 -4.01 7.06 -10.69
C GLY A 73 -4.08 5.95 -9.65
N GLY A 74 -3.02 5.72 -8.92
CA GLY A 74 -2.99 4.68 -7.90
C GLY A 74 -2.31 5.13 -6.62
N TYR A 75 -2.10 4.19 -5.72
CA TYR A 75 -1.54 4.45 -4.39
C TYR A 75 -0.20 3.75 -4.24
N GLN A 76 0.70 4.38 -3.49
CA GLN A 76 2.02 3.82 -3.27
C GLN A 76 2.54 4.25 -1.91
N ILE A 77 3.31 3.37 -1.27
CA ILE A 77 3.99 3.68 -0.02
C ILE A 77 5.45 3.91 -0.37
N VAL A 78 5.96 5.09 -0.03
CA VAL A 78 7.33 5.48 -0.40
C VAL A 78 8.02 6.10 0.81
N THR A 79 9.35 6.19 0.73
CA THR A 79 10.11 6.85 1.77
C THR A 79 9.83 8.34 1.75
N ARG A 80 9.96 8.97 2.91
CA ARG A 80 9.77 10.42 2.99
C ARG A 80 10.92 11.14 2.33
N THR A 81 10.60 12.21 1.59
CA THR A 81 11.59 12.96 0.83
C THR A 81 12.67 13.55 1.72
N GLU A 82 12.34 13.91 2.95
CA GLU A 82 13.33 14.50 3.84
C GLU A 82 14.44 13.52 4.23
N PHE A 83 14.23 12.23 3.94
CA PHE A 83 15.24 11.21 4.25
C PHE A 83 15.91 10.62 3.01
N HIS A 84 15.72 11.25 1.86
CA HIS A 84 16.29 10.73 0.61
C HIS A 84 17.82 10.63 0.66
N GLU A 85 18.46 11.51 1.39
CA GLU A 85 19.92 11.45 1.52
C GLU A 85 20.36 10.11 2.13
N TRP A 86 19.64 9.68 3.18
CA TRP A 86 19.97 8.41 3.83
C TRP A 86 19.68 7.23 2.93
N VAL A 87 18.54 7.27 2.22
CA VAL A 87 18.17 6.20 1.30
C VAL A 87 19.20 6.07 0.19
N ARG A 88 19.67 7.19 -0.33
CA ARG A 88 20.69 7.19 -1.37
C ARG A 88 21.98 6.53 -0.88
N ARG A 89 22.37 6.79 0.35
CA ARG A 89 23.56 6.16 0.93
C ARG A 89 23.42 4.64 0.97
N LEU A 90 22.24 4.16 1.30
CA LEU A 90 21.98 2.72 1.31
C LEU A 90 22.25 2.11 -0.07
N PHE A 91 21.74 2.73 -1.11
CA PHE A 91 21.92 2.21 -2.46
C PHE A 91 23.37 2.28 -2.92
N ASN A 92 24.07 3.34 -2.54
CA ASN A 92 25.47 3.47 -2.87
C ASN A 92 26.31 2.39 -2.21
N GLU A 93 26.03 2.09 -0.94
CA GLU A 93 26.73 1.03 -0.22
C GLU A 93 26.48 -0.33 -0.83
N ARG A 94 25.25 -0.57 -1.24
CA ARG A 94 24.90 -1.84 -1.88
C ARG A 94 25.61 -2.01 -3.21
N SER A 95 25.71 -0.94 -3.98
CA SER A 95 26.44 -0.99 -5.25
C SER A 95 27.90 -1.34 -5.02
N THR A 96 28.50 -0.76 -4.01
CA THR A 96 29.90 -1.03 -3.67
C THR A 96 30.06 -2.47 -3.24
N GLN A 97 29.14 -2.98 -2.46
CA GLN A 97 29.24 -4.34 -1.93
C GLN A 97 29.09 -5.41 -3.00
N LYS A 98 28.52 -5.06 -4.11
CA LYS A 98 28.36 -6.02 -5.19
C LYS A 98 29.65 -6.38 -5.89
N LEU A 99 30.65 -5.60 -5.69
CA LEU A 99 31.93 -5.87 -6.29
C LEU A 99 32.63 -7.01 -5.55
#